data_e34ac9b0106151610fe4483078a84074
#
_entry.id   e34ac9b0106151610fe4483078a84074
#
_cell.length_a   1.000
_cell.length_b   1.000
_cell.length_c   1.000
_cell.angle_alpha   90.00
_cell.angle_beta   90.00
_cell.angle_gamma   90.00
#
_symmetry.space_group_name_H-M   'P 1'
#
loop_
_entity.id
_entity.type
_entity.pdbx_description
1 polymer ?
#
loop_
_entity_poly.entity_id
_entity_poly.type
_entity_poly.pdbx_seq_one_letter_code
_entity_poly.pdbx_strand_id
1 'polypeptide(L)'
;APPIGDLRWRPPQPVEKWDGVRIADNYGPMSIQDVPGLDPKEFWTKELHPAGPEFEMSEDCLYLNVITPAKIGNEKLPVLVYIHGGGLMGGYPYEIEFDWEHVARKGIVVVAVAYRLGILGFLSHPWLSAEHPDEPKGNYGYLDQLAAIKWTGRNIAAFGGDPEKITIAGQSAGAGSVLAQLSSPMAQGAFRAAIVQSGIIMDFSDTDSKSWVCTLEEAEKTGKKFFEKAGFHNLEEARACPALKLHELQKKLASA
;
A
#
# COMPACT_ATOMS: atom_id res chain seq x y z
N ALA A 1 2.97 -10.33 -8.61
CA ALA A 1 2.12 -11.51 -8.37
C ALA A 1 1.15 -11.23 -7.22
N PRO A 2 -0.05 -11.82 -7.21
CA PRO A 2 -1.01 -11.69 -6.11
C PRO A 2 -0.38 -12.14 -4.78
N PRO A 3 -0.49 -11.37 -3.69
CA PRO A 3 0.12 -11.70 -2.39
C PRO A 3 -0.76 -12.65 -1.56
N ILE A 4 -1.16 -13.76 -2.15
CA ILE A 4 -2.10 -14.77 -1.59
C ILE A 4 -1.38 -16.09 -1.26
N GLY A 5 -1.98 -16.92 -0.43
CA GLY A 5 -1.45 -18.23 -0.06
C GLY A 5 -0.04 -18.12 0.54
N ASP A 6 0.93 -18.81 -0.03
CA ASP A 6 2.33 -18.80 0.44
C ASP A 6 3.03 -17.44 0.26
N LEU A 7 2.46 -16.55 -0.57
CA LEU A 7 2.97 -15.19 -0.75
C LEU A 7 2.37 -14.17 0.25
N ARG A 8 1.39 -14.58 1.04
CA ARG A 8 0.91 -13.77 2.15
C ARG A 8 2.05 -13.54 3.15
N TRP A 9 2.23 -12.28 3.56
CA TRP A 9 3.33 -11.84 4.44
C TRP A 9 4.72 -12.12 3.88
N ARG A 10 4.87 -11.95 2.56
CA ARG A 10 6.17 -11.93 1.88
C ARG A 10 6.34 -10.62 1.11
N PRO A 11 7.58 -10.21 0.80
CA PRO A 11 7.84 -9.12 -0.13
C PRO A 11 7.08 -9.33 -1.46
N PRO A 12 6.65 -8.25 -2.15
CA PRO A 12 5.96 -8.37 -3.43
C PRO A 12 6.83 -9.10 -4.45
N GLN A 13 6.23 -10.04 -5.15
CA GLN A 13 6.90 -10.84 -6.16
C GLN A 13 6.63 -10.28 -7.57
N PRO A 14 7.54 -10.49 -8.54
CA PRO A 14 7.33 -10.08 -9.91
C PRO A 14 6.03 -10.64 -10.49
N VAL A 15 5.39 -9.86 -11.35
CA VAL A 15 4.22 -10.33 -12.10
C VAL A 15 4.66 -11.40 -13.10
N GLU A 16 3.83 -12.44 -13.25
CA GLU A 16 4.02 -13.45 -14.28
C GLU A 16 3.86 -12.85 -15.67
N LYS A 17 4.67 -13.29 -16.60
CA LYS A 17 4.54 -12.90 -18.01
C LYS A 17 3.23 -13.43 -18.56
N TRP A 18 2.61 -12.67 -19.44
CA TRP A 18 1.41 -13.07 -20.14
C TRP A 18 1.56 -12.81 -21.63
N ASP A 19 0.80 -13.54 -22.43
CA ASP A 19 0.68 -13.33 -23.87
C ASP A 19 -0.53 -12.45 -24.19
N GLY A 20 -0.45 -11.70 -25.28
CA GLY A 20 -1.52 -10.86 -25.76
C GLY A 20 -1.71 -9.56 -24.99
N VAL A 21 -2.91 -9.00 -25.07
CA VAL A 21 -3.30 -7.72 -24.44
C VAL A 21 -4.22 -8.00 -23.26
N ARG A 22 -3.87 -7.46 -22.10
CA ARG A 22 -4.78 -7.41 -20.94
C ARG A 22 -5.63 -6.15 -21.02
N ILE A 23 -6.93 -6.30 -20.84
CA ILE A 23 -7.83 -5.17 -20.67
C ILE A 23 -7.57 -4.56 -19.30
N ALA A 24 -7.33 -3.25 -19.23
CA ALA A 24 -7.01 -2.50 -18.03
C ALA A 24 -7.79 -1.17 -18.02
N ASP A 25 -9.11 -1.26 -18.17
CA ASP A 25 -10.07 -0.15 -18.27
C ASP A 25 -10.94 0.00 -17.01
N ASN A 26 -10.71 -0.82 -16.00
CA ASN A 26 -11.37 -0.75 -14.69
C ASN A 26 -10.34 -0.67 -13.57
N TYR A 27 -10.77 -0.12 -12.43
CA TYR A 27 -9.96 -0.17 -11.21
C TYR A 27 -9.88 -1.60 -10.68
N GLY A 28 -8.71 -1.97 -10.16
CA GLY A 28 -8.54 -3.24 -9.44
C GLY A 28 -9.18 -3.20 -8.06
N PRO A 29 -9.36 -4.36 -7.41
CA PRO A 29 -9.90 -4.42 -6.06
C PRO A 29 -9.00 -3.69 -5.07
N MET A 30 -9.60 -3.07 -4.06
CA MET A 30 -8.86 -2.49 -2.95
C MET A 30 -8.43 -3.55 -1.95
N SER A 31 -7.41 -3.24 -1.14
CA SER A 31 -6.97 -4.11 -0.05
C SER A 31 -8.10 -4.33 0.96
N ILE A 32 -8.08 -5.50 1.63
CA ILE A 32 -9.04 -5.82 2.71
C ILE A 32 -8.95 -4.76 3.82
N GLN A 33 -10.09 -4.14 4.11
CA GLN A 33 -10.24 -3.05 5.06
C GLN A 33 -11.70 -2.95 5.54
N ASP A 34 -12.03 -2.01 6.41
CA ASP A 34 -13.42 -1.66 6.65
C ASP A 34 -14.01 -1.03 5.39
N VAL A 35 -15.26 -1.37 5.10
CA VAL A 35 -15.93 -0.80 3.92
C VAL A 35 -16.08 0.70 4.13
N PRO A 36 -15.51 1.53 3.26
CA PRO A 36 -15.65 2.97 3.37
C PRO A 36 -17.13 3.38 3.35
N GLY A 37 -17.49 4.33 4.20
CA GLY A 37 -18.80 4.91 4.15
C GLY A 37 -19.93 4.14 4.84
N LEU A 38 -19.67 3.01 5.51
CA LEU A 38 -20.71 2.26 6.22
C LEU A 38 -21.01 2.78 7.63
N ASP A 39 -20.06 3.42 8.32
CA ASP A 39 -20.34 4.00 9.63
C ASP A 39 -20.88 5.44 9.50
N PRO A 40 -22.17 5.68 9.73
CA PRO A 40 -22.76 7.02 9.61
C PRO A 40 -22.25 8.02 10.65
N LYS A 41 -21.45 7.58 11.61
CA LYS A 41 -20.84 8.42 12.63
C LYS A 41 -19.46 8.92 12.21
N GLU A 42 -18.84 8.29 11.24
CA GLU A 42 -17.56 8.76 10.72
C GLU A 42 -17.77 9.98 9.84
N PHE A 43 -17.01 11.03 10.12
CA PHE A 43 -17.05 12.30 9.40
C PHE A 43 -16.87 12.13 7.87
N TRP A 44 -16.01 11.22 7.46
CA TRP A 44 -15.67 10.93 6.06
C TRP A 44 -16.78 10.23 5.29
N THR A 45 -17.72 9.58 5.98
CA THR A 45 -18.70 8.68 5.39
C THR A 45 -19.64 9.38 4.42
N LYS A 46 -20.10 10.59 4.77
CA LYS A 46 -21.13 11.30 4.01
C LYS A 46 -20.58 12.10 2.84
N GLU A 47 -19.38 12.61 2.98
CA GLU A 47 -18.80 13.56 2.05
C GLU A 47 -17.78 12.93 1.10
N LEU A 48 -17.04 11.95 1.58
CA LEU A 48 -15.96 11.32 0.83
C LEU A 48 -16.33 9.93 0.26
N HIS A 49 -17.38 9.32 0.78
CA HIS A 49 -17.88 8.02 0.32
C HIS A 49 -19.40 8.08 0.12
N PRO A 50 -19.90 8.89 -0.83
CA PRO A 50 -21.33 8.85 -1.17
C PRO A 50 -21.68 7.44 -1.62
N ALA A 51 -22.90 6.98 -1.28
CA ALA A 51 -23.39 5.67 -1.69
C ALA A 51 -23.08 5.44 -3.18
N GLY A 52 -22.09 4.64 -3.44
CA GLY A 52 -21.48 4.41 -4.74
C GLY A 52 -21.41 2.92 -5.06
N PRO A 53 -20.75 2.55 -6.14
CA PRO A 53 -20.65 1.16 -6.57
C PRO A 53 -20.08 0.28 -5.45
N GLU A 54 -20.51 -0.98 -5.42
CA GLU A 54 -19.96 -1.98 -4.52
C GLU A 54 -18.43 -2.02 -4.70
N PHE A 55 -17.70 -1.74 -3.62
CA PHE A 55 -16.25 -1.79 -3.64
C PHE A 55 -15.81 -3.26 -3.56
N GLU A 56 -15.15 -3.72 -4.60
CA GLU A 56 -14.51 -5.02 -4.54
C GLU A 56 -13.27 -4.95 -3.65
N MET A 57 -13.20 -5.83 -2.65
CA MET A 57 -12.03 -6.00 -1.79
C MET A 57 -11.40 -7.36 -2.02
N SER A 58 -10.09 -7.40 -2.12
CA SER A 58 -9.36 -8.64 -2.31
C SER A 58 -8.00 -8.58 -1.62
N GLU A 59 -7.46 -9.74 -1.28
CA GLU A 59 -6.04 -9.89 -0.98
C GLU A 59 -5.18 -9.69 -2.23
N ASP A 60 -5.70 -10.06 -3.41
CA ASP A 60 -5.12 -9.70 -4.70
C ASP A 60 -5.44 -8.23 -5.01
N CYS A 61 -4.71 -7.33 -4.35
CA CYS A 61 -4.92 -5.88 -4.39
C CYS A 61 -3.73 -5.09 -4.94
N LEU A 62 -2.66 -5.75 -5.37
CA LEU A 62 -1.45 -5.06 -5.81
C LEU A 62 -1.58 -4.55 -7.24
N TYR A 63 -2.40 -3.53 -7.41
CA TYR A 63 -2.64 -2.83 -8.66
C TYR A 63 -2.16 -1.38 -8.57
N LEU A 64 -1.98 -0.77 -9.72
CA LEU A 64 -1.78 0.66 -9.85
C LEU A 64 -2.58 1.18 -11.05
N ASN A 65 -2.92 2.45 -11.01
CA ASN A 65 -3.65 3.12 -12.08
C ASN A 65 -2.76 4.18 -12.71
N VAL A 66 -2.66 4.17 -14.04
CA VAL A 66 -1.90 5.17 -14.78
C VAL A 66 -2.88 6.07 -15.51
N ILE A 67 -2.88 7.33 -15.16
CA ILE A 67 -3.68 8.37 -15.82
C ILE A 67 -2.70 9.29 -16.54
N THR A 68 -2.80 9.34 -17.87
CA THR A 68 -1.86 10.10 -18.69
C THR A 68 -2.57 11.03 -19.68
N PRO A 69 -2.10 12.27 -19.83
CA PRO A 69 -2.55 13.17 -20.89
C PRO A 69 -1.78 12.97 -22.20
N ALA A 70 -0.76 12.11 -22.20
CA ALA A 70 0.09 11.88 -23.36
C ALA A 70 -0.70 11.30 -24.53
N LYS A 71 -0.44 11.78 -25.72
CA LYS A 71 -1.04 11.29 -26.97
C LYS A 71 -0.18 10.23 -27.64
N ILE A 72 1.11 10.28 -27.37
CA ILE A 72 2.11 9.32 -27.87
C ILE A 72 3.08 8.97 -26.75
N GLY A 73 3.77 7.86 -26.89
CA GLY A 73 4.89 7.54 -26.01
C GLY A 73 6.05 8.54 -26.15
N ASN A 74 6.90 8.62 -25.16
CA ASN A 74 8.12 9.44 -25.15
C ASN A 74 7.89 10.98 -25.14
N GLU A 75 6.75 11.47 -24.70
CA GLU A 75 6.53 12.91 -24.48
C GLU A 75 7.35 13.48 -23.31
N LYS A 76 7.93 12.61 -22.49
CA LYS A 76 8.77 12.96 -21.32
C LYS A 76 8.10 13.88 -20.32
N LEU A 77 6.81 13.62 -20.07
CA LEU A 77 6.02 14.35 -19.09
C LEU A 77 6.50 14.04 -17.66
N PRO A 78 6.40 14.99 -16.72
CA PRO A 78 6.64 14.72 -15.32
C PRO A 78 5.66 13.65 -14.78
N VAL A 79 6.13 12.87 -13.81
CA VAL A 79 5.38 11.73 -13.25
C VAL A 79 5.14 11.95 -11.78
N LEU A 80 3.90 11.81 -11.33
CA LEU A 80 3.49 11.81 -9.94
C LEU A 80 3.09 10.38 -9.54
N VAL A 81 3.83 9.76 -8.63
CA VAL A 81 3.41 8.51 -7.98
C VAL A 81 2.76 8.87 -6.67
N TYR A 82 1.47 8.57 -6.53
CA TYR A 82 0.70 8.93 -5.34
C TYR A 82 0.40 7.73 -4.47
N ILE A 83 0.65 7.89 -3.17
CA ILE A 83 0.42 6.90 -2.12
C ILE A 83 -0.68 7.45 -1.21
N HIS A 84 -1.83 6.77 -1.18
CA HIS A 84 -2.99 7.18 -0.38
C HIS A 84 -2.74 7.09 1.13
N GLY A 85 -3.53 7.82 1.90
CA GLY A 85 -3.53 7.82 3.37
C GLY A 85 -4.36 6.69 3.97
N GLY A 86 -5.02 6.97 5.09
CA GLY A 86 -5.92 6.02 5.77
C GLY A 86 -5.27 5.21 6.90
N GLY A 87 -4.24 5.76 7.57
CA GLY A 87 -3.64 5.16 8.77
C GLY A 87 -2.95 3.81 8.52
N LEU A 88 -2.61 3.45 7.29
CA LEU A 88 -2.14 2.12 6.85
C LEU A 88 -3.18 1.01 7.09
N MET A 89 -4.41 1.37 7.42
CA MET A 89 -5.52 0.46 7.76
C MET A 89 -6.66 0.52 6.75
N GLY A 90 -6.77 1.60 6.00
CA GLY A 90 -7.79 1.86 4.98
C GLY A 90 -7.25 2.74 3.87
N GLY A 91 -8.12 3.05 2.89
CA GLY A 91 -7.79 3.86 1.73
C GLY A 91 -7.60 3.05 0.45
N TYR A 92 -7.70 3.73 -0.68
CA TYR A 92 -7.54 3.14 -2.01
C TYR A 92 -7.18 4.22 -3.06
N PRO A 93 -6.58 3.87 -4.21
CA PRO A 93 -6.00 4.86 -5.13
C PRO A 93 -7.01 5.67 -5.96
N TYR A 94 -8.30 5.37 -5.87
CA TYR A 94 -9.38 6.02 -6.63
C TYR A 94 -10.48 6.58 -5.72
N GLU A 95 -10.11 7.03 -4.51
CA GLU A 95 -11.00 7.77 -3.61
C GLU A 95 -11.55 9.02 -4.31
N ILE A 96 -12.79 9.38 -4.01
CA ILE A 96 -13.52 10.42 -4.74
C ILE A 96 -12.86 11.82 -4.67
N GLU A 97 -12.09 12.08 -3.62
CA GLU A 97 -11.31 13.31 -3.48
C GLU A 97 -10.14 13.41 -4.45
N PHE A 98 -9.76 12.31 -5.11
CA PHE A 98 -8.65 12.30 -6.04
C PHE A 98 -9.12 12.43 -7.49
N ASP A 99 -9.29 13.66 -7.97
CA ASP A 99 -9.52 13.93 -9.40
C ASP A 99 -8.20 13.84 -10.18
N TRP A 100 -7.75 12.60 -10.41
CA TRP A 100 -6.52 12.34 -11.14
C TRP A 100 -6.56 12.83 -12.59
N GLU A 101 -7.72 12.83 -13.23
CA GLU A 101 -7.87 13.38 -14.58
C GLU A 101 -7.61 14.87 -14.61
N HIS A 102 -8.07 15.61 -13.59
CA HIS A 102 -7.78 17.04 -13.48
C HIS A 102 -6.28 17.29 -13.31
N VAL A 103 -5.59 16.49 -12.52
CA VAL A 103 -4.13 16.56 -12.36
C VAL A 103 -3.43 16.23 -13.69
N ALA A 104 -3.86 15.15 -14.36
CA ALA A 104 -3.28 14.75 -15.64
C ALA A 104 -3.46 15.84 -16.72
N ARG A 105 -4.61 16.52 -16.78
CA ARG A 105 -4.83 17.66 -17.69
C ARG A 105 -3.85 18.83 -17.50
N LYS A 106 -3.10 18.87 -16.39
CA LYS A 106 -1.99 19.83 -16.18
C LYS A 106 -0.69 19.41 -16.84
N GLY A 107 -0.67 18.30 -17.59
CA GLY A 107 0.53 17.80 -18.27
C GLY A 107 1.38 16.86 -17.38
N ILE A 108 0.78 16.15 -16.45
CA ILE A 108 1.44 15.25 -15.50
C ILE A 108 0.90 13.84 -15.70
N VAL A 109 1.76 12.85 -15.80
CA VAL A 109 1.36 11.44 -15.72
C VAL A 109 1.18 11.08 -14.24
N VAL A 110 -0.01 10.60 -13.86
CA VAL A 110 -0.28 10.18 -12.50
C VAL A 110 -0.24 8.66 -12.41
N VAL A 111 0.41 8.15 -11.39
CA VAL A 111 0.42 6.72 -11.01
C VAL A 111 -0.12 6.62 -9.60
N ALA A 112 -1.36 6.20 -9.46
CA ALA A 112 -2.00 5.99 -8.16
C ALA A 112 -1.83 4.53 -7.71
N VAL A 113 -1.31 4.31 -6.50
CA VAL A 113 -0.79 3.02 -6.05
C VAL A 113 -1.68 2.41 -4.97
N ALA A 114 -2.12 1.16 -5.16
CA ALA A 114 -2.66 0.33 -4.10
C ALA A 114 -1.53 -0.46 -3.42
N TYR A 115 -1.71 -0.75 -2.13
CA TYR A 115 -0.76 -1.52 -1.33
C TYR A 115 -1.49 -2.28 -0.22
N ARG A 116 -0.88 -3.32 0.31
CA ARG A 116 -1.47 -4.10 1.42
C ARG A 116 -1.59 -3.26 2.68
N LEU A 117 -2.72 -3.40 3.34
CA LEU A 117 -3.10 -2.65 4.52
C LEU A 117 -3.18 -3.54 5.77
N GLY A 118 -3.19 -2.91 6.93
CA GLY A 118 -3.42 -3.56 8.20
C GLY A 118 -2.52 -4.78 8.42
N ILE A 119 -3.10 -5.81 8.97
CA ILE A 119 -2.36 -7.05 9.29
C ILE A 119 -1.79 -7.75 8.04
N LEU A 120 -2.40 -7.57 6.87
CA LEU A 120 -1.91 -8.17 5.62
C LEU A 120 -0.65 -7.47 5.11
N GLY A 121 -0.51 -6.16 5.41
CA GLY A 121 0.63 -5.34 4.96
C GLY A 121 1.73 -5.15 6.01
N PHE A 122 1.42 -5.30 7.30
CA PHE A 122 2.32 -4.82 8.36
C PHE A 122 2.52 -5.80 9.53
N LEU A 123 2.10 -7.07 9.39
CA LEU A 123 2.39 -8.09 10.39
C LEU A 123 3.87 -8.44 10.39
N SER A 124 4.47 -8.51 11.59
CA SER A 124 5.76 -9.15 11.84
C SER A 124 5.57 -10.31 12.81
N HIS A 125 6.26 -11.42 12.60
CA HIS A 125 6.20 -12.59 13.47
C HIS A 125 7.50 -13.37 13.39
N PRO A 126 8.03 -13.96 14.51
CA PRO A 126 9.28 -14.71 14.49
C PRO A 126 9.30 -15.88 13.47
N TRP A 127 8.15 -16.53 13.25
CA TRP A 127 8.05 -17.60 12.24
C TRP A 127 8.25 -17.07 10.81
N LEU A 128 7.72 -15.88 10.50
CA LEU A 128 7.95 -15.24 9.19
C LEU A 128 9.42 -14.86 9.00
N SER A 129 10.06 -14.37 10.07
CA SER A 129 11.48 -14.03 10.04
C SER A 129 12.38 -15.26 9.87
N ALA A 130 12.00 -16.39 10.47
CA ALA A 130 12.74 -17.64 10.37
C ALA A 130 12.55 -18.36 9.02
N GLU A 131 11.37 -18.22 8.40
CA GLU A 131 11.05 -18.89 7.12
C GLU A 131 11.95 -18.40 5.97
N HIS A 132 12.20 -17.09 5.90
CA HIS A 132 13.04 -16.48 4.86
C HIS A 132 14.03 -15.48 5.47
N PRO A 133 15.11 -15.95 6.11
CA PRO A 133 16.01 -15.09 6.90
C PRO A 133 16.67 -13.96 6.11
N ASP A 134 16.86 -14.12 4.82
CA ASP A 134 17.50 -13.15 3.92
C ASP A 134 16.52 -12.12 3.31
N GLU A 135 15.21 -12.29 3.46
CA GLU A 135 14.21 -11.36 2.95
C GLU A 135 13.92 -10.24 3.96
N PRO A 136 13.49 -9.03 3.49
CA PRO A 136 12.96 -7.98 4.38
C PRO A 136 11.77 -8.48 5.21
N LYS A 137 11.72 -8.07 6.48
CA LYS A 137 10.73 -8.52 7.46
C LYS A 137 9.68 -7.46 7.73
N GLY A 138 8.42 -7.86 7.82
CA GLY A 138 7.33 -6.93 8.05
C GLY A 138 7.27 -5.84 6.97
N ASN A 139 6.54 -4.75 7.22
CA ASN A 139 6.50 -3.58 6.31
C ASN A 139 6.18 -3.94 4.84
N TYR A 140 5.45 -5.03 4.60
CA TYR A 140 5.16 -5.51 3.25
C TYR A 140 4.39 -4.47 2.43
N GLY A 141 3.51 -3.68 3.08
CA GLY A 141 2.85 -2.55 2.44
C GLY A 141 3.82 -1.49 1.93
N TYR A 142 4.88 -1.16 2.67
CA TYR A 142 5.93 -0.26 2.19
C TYR A 142 6.76 -0.87 1.06
N LEU A 143 6.97 -2.16 1.07
CA LEU A 143 7.64 -2.88 -0.02
C LEU A 143 6.77 -2.92 -1.28
N ASP A 144 5.43 -3.02 -1.14
CA ASP A 144 4.48 -2.93 -2.26
C ASP A 144 4.57 -1.55 -2.94
N GLN A 145 4.58 -0.49 -2.14
CA GLN A 145 4.77 0.88 -2.63
C GLN A 145 6.10 1.05 -3.36
N LEU A 146 7.19 0.53 -2.80
CA LEU A 146 8.51 0.54 -3.45
C LEU A 146 8.51 -0.22 -4.78
N ALA A 147 7.83 -1.37 -4.82
CA ALA A 147 7.70 -2.14 -6.05
C ALA A 147 6.95 -1.36 -7.14
N ALA A 148 5.89 -0.62 -6.76
CA ALA A 148 5.15 0.25 -7.67
C ALA A 148 6.01 1.44 -8.17
N ILE A 149 6.79 2.09 -7.29
CA ILE A 149 7.72 3.16 -7.67
C ILE A 149 8.76 2.63 -8.67
N LYS A 150 9.35 1.47 -8.40
CA LYS A 150 10.32 0.84 -9.29
C LYS A 150 9.69 0.37 -10.61
N TRP A 151 8.44 -0.12 -10.56
CA TRP A 151 7.67 -0.45 -11.76
C TRP A 151 7.47 0.80 -12.63
N THR A 152 7.11 1.92 -12.01
CA THR A 152 6.95 3.20 -12.69
C THR A 152 8.23 3.59 -13.43
N GLY A 153 9.39 3.56 -12.78
CA GLY A 153 10.67 3.87 -13.42
C GLY A 153 10.97 3.01 -14.65
N ARG A 154 10.54 1.74 -14.65
CA ARG A 154 10.79 0.82 -15.79
C ARG A 154 9.80 0.96 -16.93
N ASN A 155 8.57 1.41 -16.67
CA ASN A 155 7.48 1.27 -17.63
C ASN A 155 6.86 2.61 -18.09
N ILE A 156 7.04 3.70 -17.33
CA ILE A 156 6.25 4.91 -17.51
C ILE A 156 6.53 5.64 -18.83
N ALA A 157 7.67 5.37 -19.45
CA ALA A 157 7.98 5.91 -20.78
C ALA A 157 6.97 5.47 -21.84
N ALA A 158 6.43 4.25 -21.74
CA ALA A 158 5.37 3.76 -22.62
C ALA A 158 4.06 4.54 -22.48
N PHE A 159 3.86 5.22 -21.36
CA PHE A 159 2.70 6.07 -21.06
C PHE A 159 3.00 7.57 -21.25
N GLY A 160 4.11 7.91 -21.90
CA GLY A 160 4.53 9.29 -22.16
C GLY A 160 5.23 9.97 -20.99
N GLY A 161 5.45 9.30 -19.87
CA GLY A 161 6.15 9.85 -18.71
C GLY A 161 7.68 9.77 -18.82
N ASP A 162 8.37 10.61 -18.07
CA ASP A 162 9.83 10.64 -17.98
C ASP A 162 10.27 9.89 -16.72
N PRO A 163 10.95 8.73 -16.82
CA PRO A 163 11.42 8.00 -15.66
C PRO A 163 12.43 8.78 -14.79
N GLU A 164 13.08 9.80 -15.35
CA GLU A 164 14.01 10.68 -14.62
C GLU A 164 13.28 11.81 -13.87
N LYS A 165 11.96 11.95 -14.06
CA LYS A 165 11.14 13.01 -13.44
C LYS A 165 10.03 12.45 -12.53
N ILE A 166 10.31 11.37 -11.83
CA ILE A 166 9.37 10.77 -10.88
C ILE A 166 9.40 11.57 -9.59
N THR A 167 8.24 12.06 -9.18
CA THR A 167 7.98 12.61 -7.85
C THR A 167 7.03 11.67 -7.12
N ILE A 168 7.39 11.23 -5.92
CA ILE A 168 6.48 10.50 -5.05
C ILE A 168 5.71 11.47 -4.14
N ALA A 169 4.44 11.22 -3.91
CA ALA A 169 3.60 12.07 -3.06
C ALA A 169 2.66 11.23 -2.21
N GLY A 170 2.25 11.77 -1.08
CA GLY A 170 1.25 11.13 -0.23
C GLY A 170 0.75 12.07 0.86
N GLN A 171 -0.43 11.76 1.40
CA GLN A 171 -1.07 12.52 2.45
C GLN A 171 -1.29 11.62 3.68
N SER A 172 -1.19 12.16 4.90
CA SER A 172 -1.39 11.42 6.16
C SER A 172 -0.46 10.20 6.25
N ALA A 173 -0.98 9.00 6.42
CA ALA A 173 -0.19 7.77 6.40
C ALA A 173 0.56 7.56 5.06
N GLY A 174 0.00 8.05 3.93
CA GLY A 174 0.70 8.10 2.65
C GLY A 174 1.91 9.02 2.69
N ALA A 175 1.84 10.15 3.40
CA ALA A 175 2.99 11.01 3.63
C ALA A 175 4.03 10.35 4.56
N GLY A 176 3.60 9.62 5.57
CA GLY A 176 4.46 8.73 6.37
C GLY A 176 5.15 7.68 5.51
N SER A 177 4.42 7.11 4.54
CA SER A 177 4.97 6.18 3.55
C SER A 177 6.04 6.84 2.68
N VAL A 178 5.81 8.08 2.21
CA VAL A 178 6.83 8.86 1.48
C VAL A 178 8.08 9.07 2.32
N LEU A 179 7.95 9.39 3.60
CA LEU A 179 9.09 9.51 4.53
C LEU A 179 9.83 8.17 4.70
N ALA A 180 9.09 7.07 4.80
CA ALA A 180 9.69 5.73 4.84
C ALA A 180 10.49 5.41 3.57
N GLN A 181 9.99 5.77 2.39
CA GLN A 181 10.72 5.61 1.13
C GLN A 181 11.96 6.52 1.07
N LEU A 182 11.87 7.77 1.53
CA LEU A 182 13.02 8.69 1.59
C LEU A 182 14.15 8.18 2.49
N SER A 183 13.82 7.51 3.58
CA SER A 183 14.80 6.96 4.52
C SER A 183 15.28 5.55 4.16
N SER A 184 14.64 4.88 3.21
CA SER A 184 14.98 3.51 2.82
C SER A 184 16.14 3.45 1.84
N PRO A 185 17.26 2.76 2.16
CA PRO A 185 18.32 2.50 1.19
C PRO A 185 17.83 1.76 -0.06
N MET A 186 16.75 0.96 0.06
CA MET A 186 16.18 0.19 -1.05
C MET A 186 15.51 1.08 -2.10
N ALA A 187 15.12 2.31 -1.74
CA ALA A 187 14.46 3.27 -2.63
C ALA A 187 15.45 4.25 -3.27
N GLN A 188 16.74 4.16 -2.95
CA GLN A 188 17.75 5.05 -3.50
C GLN A 188 17.75 5.04 -5.04
N GLY A 189 17.65 6.23 -5.64
CA GLY A 189 17.62 6.39 -7.10
C GLY A 189 16.30 6.02 -7.78
N ALA A 190 15.26 5.62 -7.03
CA ALA A 190 13.98 5.23 -7.61
C ALA A 190 13.07 6.44 -7.96
N PHE A 191 13.33 7.61 -7.39
CA PHE A 191 12.60 8.86 -7.64
C PHE A 191 13.50 10.07 -7.46
N ARG A 192 13.07 11.20 -8.00
CA ARG A 192 13.82 12.46 -7.99
C ARG A 192 13.40 13.42 -6.89
N ALA A 193 12.12 13.45 -6.55
CA ALA A 193 11.53 14.39 -5.61
C ALA A 193 10.41 13.75 -4.80
N ALA A 194 10.04 14.39 -3.69
CA ALA A 194 8.99 13.91 -2.80
C ALA A 194 8.12 15.07 -2.32
N ILE A 195 6.81 14.81 -2.18
CA ILE A 195 5.82 15.73 -1.60
C ILE A 195 5.18 15.02 -0.39
N VAL A 196 5.36 15.61 0.79
CA VAL A 196 4.87 15.07 2.07
C VAL A 196 3.75 15.99 2.57
N GLN A 197 2.51 15.49 2.54
CA GLN A 197 1.32 16.27 2.93
C GLN A 197 0.77 15.76 4.26
N SER A 198 0.86 16.57 5.31
CA SER A 198 0.37 16.19 6.65
C SER A 198 0.96 14.86 7.14
N GLY A 199 2.25 14.65 6.89
CA GLY A 199 3.01 13.48 7.38
C GLY A 199 3.38 13.66 8.84
N ILE A 200 3.38 12.57 9.58
CA ILE A 200 3.85 12.56 10.96
C ILE A 200 5.37 12.34 10.92
N ILE A 201 6.12 13.30 11.49
CA ILE A 201 7.52 13.08 11.83
C ILE A 201 7.50 12.24 13.11
N MET A 202 8.06 11.05 13.05
CA MET A 202 8.13 10.14 14.17
C MET A 202 9.35 10.49 14.99
N ASP A 203 9.15 10.90 16.24
CA ASP A 203 10.24 11.05 17.19
C ASP A 203 10.61 9.66 17.74
N PHE A 204 11.75 9.15 17.32
CA PHE A 204 12.27 7.87 17.80
C PHE A 204 12.86 7.98 19.23
N SER A 205 12.98 9.18 19.79
CA SER A 205 13.55 9.43 21.11
C SER A 205 12.53 9.35 22.25
N ASP A 206 11.24 9.44 21.95
CA ASP A 206 10.18 9.41 22.95
C ASP A 206 9.66 7.98 23.16
N THR A 207 10.19 7.32 24.18
CA THR A 207 9.81 5.97 24.60
C THR A 207 8.42 5.89 25.24
N ASP A 208 7.82 7.02 25.61
CA ASP A 208 6.51 7.09 26.28
C ASP A 208 5.37 7.40 25.30
N SER A 209 5.68 7.89 24.09
CA SER A 209 4.67 8.06 23.06
C SER A 209 4.30 6.71 22.46
N LYS A 210 3.02 6.50 22.15
CA LYS A 210 2.55 5.38 21.34
C LYS A 210 3.04 5.58 19.90
N SER A 211 4.34 5.45 19.67
CA SER A 211 4.97 5.63 18.38
C SER A 211 4.41 4.62 17.38
N TRP A 212 4.11 5.07 16.17
CA TRP A 212 3.74 4.19 15.05
C TRP A 212 4.96 3.41 14.52
N VAL A 213 6.15 3.72 15.04
CA VAL A 213 7.40 3.05 14.71
C VAL A 213 7.85 2.25 15.92
N CYS A 214 8.18 1.00 15.68
CA CYS A 214 8.73 0.10 16.67
C CYS A 214 9.89 -0.70 16.06
N THR A 215 10.70 -1.28 16.90
CA THR A 215 11.74 -2.21 16.47
C THR A 215 11.10 -3.49 15.91
N LEU A 216 11.84 -4.25 15.08
CA LEU A 216 11.37 -5.54 14.60
C LEU A 216 11.01 -6.48 15.75
N GLU A 217 11.82 -6.48 16.82
CA GLU A 217 11.56 -7.31 18.01
C GLU A 217 10.23 -6.98 18.68
N GLU A 218 9.87 -5.70 18.80
CA GLU A 218 8.59 -5.27 19.37
C GLU A 218 7.43 -5.62 18.45
N ALA A 219 7.59 -5.43 17.14
CA ALA A 219 6.60 -5.83 16.14
C ALA A 219 6.36 -7.35 16.16
N GLU A 220 7.41 -8.16 16.27
CA GLU A 220 7.31 -9.61 16.38
C GLU A 220 6.63 -10.05 17.69
N LYS A 221 6.91 -9.39 18.81
CA LYS A 221 6.18 -9.63 20.07
C LYS A 221 4.68 -9.37 19.92
N THR A 222 4.33 -8.30 19.20
CA THR A 222 2.92 -7.96 18.92
C THR A 222 2.28 -9.02 18.01
N GLY A 223 2.95 -9.42 16.94
CA GLY A 223 2.45 -10.46 16.04
C GLY A 223 2.31 -11.82 16.74
N LYS A 224 3.25 -12.19 17.61
CA LYS A 224 3.16 -13.40 18.42
C LYS A 224 1.92 -13.39 19.31
N LYS A 225 1.69 -12.29 20.03
CA LYS A 225 0.47 -12.13 20.86
C LYS A 225 -0.81 -12.21 20.02
N PHE A 226 -0.78 -11.65 18.81
CA PHE A 226 -1.92 -11.74 17.89
C PHE A 226 -2.18 -13.19 17.49
N PHE A 227 -1.17 -13.96 17.10
CA PHE A 227 -1.34 -15.37 16.71
C PHE A 227 -1.82 -16.23 17.87
N GLU A 228 -1.26 -16.03 19.07
CA GLU A 228 -1.71 -16.71 20.30
C GLU A 228 -3.20 -16.43 20.60
N LYS A 229 -3.63 -15.17 20.57
CA LYS A 229 -5.02 -14.78 20.79
C LYS A 229 -5.98 -15.25 19.69
N ALA A 230 -5.48 -15.33 18.45
CA ALA A 230 -6.23 -15.83 17.30
C ALA A 230 -6.31 -17.37 17.26
N GLY A 231 -5.49 -18.06 18.05
CA GLY A 231 -5.44 -19.51 18.12
C GLY A 231 -4.67 -20.16 16.99
N PHE A 232 -3.72 -19.45 16.37
CA PHE A 232 -2.84 -20.04 15.34
C PHE A 232 -1.64 -20.72 15.95
N HIS A 233 -1.38 -21.97 15.55
CA HIS A 233 -0.27 -22.79 16.06
C HIS A 233 0.92 -22.88 15.11
N ASN A 234 0.75 -22.46 13.85
CA ASN A 234 1.77 -22.43 12.82
C ASN A 234 1.39 -21.45 11.70
N LEU A 235 2.34 -21.19 10.76
CA LEU A 235 2.12 -20.29 9.61
C LEU A 235 1.08 -20.83 8.62
N GLU A 236 1.02 -22.14 8.44
CA GLU A 236 0.07 -22.77 7.52
C GLU A 236 -1.36 -22.48 7.94
N GLU A 237 -1.71 -22.66 9.22
CA GLU A 237 -3.02 -22.29 9.77
C GLU A 237 -3.33 -20.81 9.61
N ALA A 238 -2.35 -19.93 9.88
CA ALA A 238 -2.53 -18.51 9.74
C ALA A 238 -2.72 -18.08 8.27
N ARG A 239 -1.99 -18.70 7.32
CA ARG A 239 -2.14 -18.47 5.89
C ARG A 239 -3.43 -19.07 5.31
N ALA A 240 -3.94 -20.15 5.87
CA ALA A 240 -5.22 -20.73 5.48
C ALA A 240 -6.43 -19.91 5.98
N CYS A 241 -6.23 -19.01 6.96
CA CYS A 241 -7.30 -18.17 7.46
C CYS A 241 -7.77 -17.18 6.38
N PRO A 242 -9.08 -17.06 6.09
CA PRO A 242 -9.59 -16.07 5.13
C PRO A 242 -9.17 -14.65 5.52
N ALA A 243 -8.79 -13.83 4.53
CA ALA A 243 -8.27 -12.48 4.75
C ALA A 243 -9.24 -11.56 5.50
N LEU A 244 -10.55 -11.63 5.17
CA LEU A 244 -11.59 -10.90 5.91
C LEU A 244 -11.64 -11.30 7.39
N LYS A 245 -11.49 -12.59 7.68
CA LYS A 245 -11.47 -13.06 9.07
C LYS A 245 -10.22 -12.59 9.83
N LEU A 246 -9.07 -12.51 9.16
CA LEU A 246 -7.86 -11.91 9.76
C LEU A 246 -8.09 -10.43 10.10
N HIS A 247 -8.73 -9.67 9.21
CA HIS A 247 -9.09 -8.28 9.44
C HIS A 247 -10.05 -8.14 10.64
N GLU A 248 -11.10 -8.95 10.71
CA GLU A 248 -12.03 -8.98 11.86
C GLU A 248 -11.34 -9.30 13.19
N LEU A 249 -10.42 -10.29 13.17
CA LEU A 249 -9.61 -10.65 14.34
C LEU A 249 -8.71 -9.48 14.76
N GLN A 250 -8.07 -8.78 13.81
CA GLN A 250 -7.27 -7.61 14.10
C GLN A 250 -8.10 -6.55 14.84
N LYS A 251 -9.29 -6.21 14.35
CA LYS A 251 -10.19 -5.24 14.98
C LYS A 251 -10.59 -5.67 16.39
N LYS A 252 -11.05 -6.90 16.53
CA LYS A 252 -11.48 -7.46 17.84
C LYS A 252 -10.35 -7.47 18.86
N LEU A 253 -9.13 -7.78 18.44
CA LEU A 253 -8.00 -7.91 19.35
C LEU A 253 -7.27 -6.59 19.61
N ALA A 254 -7.46 -5.57 18.77
CA ALA A 254 -6.97 -4.21 19.01
C ALA A 254 -7.84 -3.46 20.04
N SER A 255 -9.10 -3.84 20.20
CA SER A 255 -10.04 -3.23 21.15
C SER A 255 -10.10 -3.92 22.51
N ALA A 256 -9.35 -4.99 22.74
CA ALA A 256 -9.25 -5.80 23.96
C ALA A 256 -7.90 -5.63 24.66
#